data_6b88745052496ebac2478506e1606317
#
_entry.id   6b88745052496ebac2478506e1606317
#
_cell.length_a   1.000
_cell.length_b   1.000
_cell.length_c   1.000
_cell.angle_alpha   90.00
_cell.angle_beta   90.00
_cell.angle_gamma   90.00
#
_symmetry.space_group_name_H-M   'P 1'
#
loop_
_entity.id
_entity.type
_entity.pdbx_description
1 polymer ?
#
loop_
_entity_poly.entity_id
_entity_poly.type
_entity_poly.pdbx_seq_one_letter_code
_entity_poly.pdbx_strand_id
1 'polypeptide(L)'
;MKFTIDTETDSYEDAIRTVRAAYGKPQPESGVRPEVLPEDVVWKPPSRYDHPAWTEEMLRSWVNSLHTVEELDVVWRVCAEPGPPGVRGQVIAEYVSPELTGKPALTALGLISRRLNWAARELWTWGMPFVIDEVKRTRTVDRSVAAILLDALAEHPLWPRLRHHSSPPALGS
;
A
#
# COMPACT_ATOMS: atom_id res chain seq x y z
N MET A 1 17.41 26.38 -15.77
CA MET A 1 16.05 26.94 -15.88
C MET A 1 15.55 27.20 -14.46
N LYS A 2 15.08 28.39 -14.14
CA LYS A 2 14.66 28.78 -12.79
C LYS A 2 13.13 28.97 -12.83
N PHE A 3 12.40 28.27 -11.99
CA PHE A 3 10.96 28.44 -11.86
C PHE A 3 10.67 29.16 -10.56
N THR A 4 9.74 30.07 -10.61
CA THR A 4 9.19 30.73 -9.41
C THR A 4 7.77 30.21 -9.22
N ILE A 5 7.50 29.64 -8.07
CA ILE A 5 6.16 29.19 -7.64
C ILE A 5 5.73 30.20 -6.60
N ASP A 6 4.58 30.83 -6.83
CA ASP A 6 3.97 31.72 -5.87
C ASP A 6 3.09 30.88 -4.91
N THR A 7 3.58 30.70 -3.68
CA THR A 7 2.89 29.89 -2.67
C THR A 7 1.62 30.53 -2.12
N GLU A 8 1.36 31.79 -2.44
CA GLU A 8 0.13 32.48 -1.99
C GLU A 8 -1.00 32.37 -3.03
N THR A 9 -0.66 32.19 -4.31
CA THR A 9 -1.64 32.19 -5.40
C THR A 9 -1.71 30.87 -6.15
N ASP A 10 -0.62 30.10 -6.19
CA ASP A 10 -0.56 28.83 -6.91
C ASP A 10 -1.01 27.67 -6.02
N SER A 11 -1.98 26.89 -6.49
CA SER A 11 -2.29 25.64 -5.84
C SER A 11 -1.15 24.63 -6.00
N TYR A 12 -1.01 23.71 -5.07
CA TYR A 12 -0.02 22.62 -5.15
C TYR A 12 -0.11 21.83 -6.48
N GLU A 13 -1.31 21.66 -7.01
CA GLU A 13 -1.55 20.97 -8.29
C GLU A 13 -1.04 21.80 -9.48
N ASP A 14 -1.23 23.11 -9.46
CA ASP A 14 -0.75 24.00 -10.52
C ASP A 14 0.77 24.09 -10.53
N ALA A 15 1.39 24.12 -9.35
CA ALA A 15 2.83 24.09 -9.21
C ALA A 15 3.43 22.80 -9.79
N ILE A 16 2.85 21.63 -9.48
CA ILE A 16 3.27 20.34 -10.05
C ILE A 16 3.05 20.30 -11.56
N ARG A 17 1.92 20.82 -12.05
CA ARG A 17 1.62 20.88 -13.49
C ARG A 17 2.67 21.70 -14.24
N THR A 18 3.03 22.85 -13.70
CA THR A 18 4.05 23.76 -14.28
C THR A 18 5.42 23.09 -14.33
N VAL A 19 5.84 22.44 -13.25
CA VAL A 19 7.11 21.71 -13.19
C VAL A 19 7.13 20.55 -14.19
N ARG A 20 6.07 19.76 -14.29
CA ARG A 20 5.98 18.64 -15.23
C ARG A 20 6.00 19.09 -16.70
N ALA A 21 5.28 20.16 -17.03
CA ALA A 21 5.28 20.75 -18.36
C ALA A 21 6.69 21.21 -18.76
N ALA A 22 7.43 21.79 -17.83
CA ALA A 22 8.78 22.28 -18.07
C ALA A 22 9.82 21.16 -18.30
N TYR A 23 9.60 19.98 -17.73
CA TYR A 23 10.50 18.83 -17.92
C TYR A 23 10.10 17.94 -19.11
N GLY A 24 9.13 18.35 -19.94
CA GLY A 24 8.70 17.62 -21.13
C GLY A 24 8.12 16.22 -20.83
N LYS A 25 7.79 15.94 -19.57
CA LYS A 25 7.10 14.71 -19.26
C LYS A 25 5.66 14.81 -19.74
N PRO A 26 5.16 13.82 -20.50
CA PRO A 26 3.77 13.83 -20.91
C PRO A 26 2.93 14.04 -19.64
N GLN A 27 2.06 15.05 -19.69
CA GLN A 27 1.01 15.18 -18.72
C GLN A 27 0.28 13.84 -18.79
N PRO A 28 0.11 13.11 -17.70
CA PRO A 28 -0.93 12.10 -17.69
C PRO A 28 -2.15 12.91 -18.11
N GLU A 29 -2.71 12.58 -19.27
CA GLU A 29 -3.89 13.26 -19.76
C GLU A 29 -4.78 13.45 -18.56
N SER A 30 -5.34 14.66 -18.40
CA SER A 30 -6.36 14.94 -17.37
C SER A 30 -7.53 14.04 -17.68
N GLY A 31 -7.17 12.78 -17.68
CA GLY A 31 -7.92 11.67 -18.10
C GLY A 31 -8.82 11.38 -16.95
N VAL A 32 -9.99 11.47 -17.25
CA VAL A 32 -10.99 10.52 -16.82
C VAL A 32 -10.33 9.60 -15.79
N ARG A 33 -10.35 10.02 -14.50
CA ARG A 33 -10.27 9.05 -13.41
C ARG A 33 -11.22 7.97 -13.87
N PRO A 34 -10.79 6.70 -14.01
CA PRO A 34 -11.77 5.67 -14.30
C PRO A 34 -12.88 5.90 -13.29
N GLU A 35 -14.06 6.21 -13.79
CA GLU A 35 -15.23 6.43 -12.94
C GLU A 35 -15.51 5.06 -12.35
N VAL A 36 -14.87 4.83 -11.18
CA VAL A 36 -15.04 3.58 -10.45
C VAL A 36 -16.49 3.58 -10.04
N LEU A 37 -17.27 2.76 -10.73
CA LEU A 37 -18.67 2.60 -10.40
C LEU A 37 -18.77 2.21 -8.93
N PRO A 38 -19.66 2.81 -8.14
CA PRO A 38 -19.78 2.53 -6.70
C PRO A 38 -19.91 1.04 -6.36
N GLU A 39 -20.41 0.25 -7.29
CA GLU A 39 -20.62 -1.20 -7.17
C GLU A 39 -19.31 -2.00 -7.15
N ASP A 40 -18.23 -1.44 -7.73
CA ASP A 40 -16.92 -2.10 -7.81
C ASP A 40 -16.01 -1.76 -6.64
N VAL A 41 -16.44 -0.84 -5.76
CA VAL A 41 -15.62 -0.38 -4.65
C VAL A 41 -15.67 -1.39 -3.50
N VAL A 42 -14.52 -2.00 -3.21
CA VAL A 42 -14.34 -2.89 -2.06
C VAL A 42 -14.01 -2.10 -0.80
N TRP A 43 -13.20 -1.06 -0.93
CA TRP A 43 -12.76 -0.31 0.23
C TRP A 43 -12.24 1.10 -0.16
N LYS A 44 -12.52 2.08 0.69
CA LYS A 44 -12.02 3.44 0.58
C LYS A 44 -11.20 3.77 1.84
N PRO A 45 -9.94 4.22 1.70
CA PRO A 45 -9.14 4.57 2.86
C PRO A 45 -9.81 5.71 3.65
N PRO A 46 -9.77 5.65 4.98
CA PRO A 46 -10.20 6.76 5.82
C PRO A 46 -9.18 7.90 5.67
N SER A 47 -9.47 8.84 4.82
CA SER A 47 -8.60 9.97 4.51
C SER A 47 -9.40 11.27 4.49
N ARG A 48 -8.72 12.37 4.85
CA ARG A 48 -9.25 13.73 4.69
C ARG A 48 -9.27 14.19 3.22
N TYR A 49 -8.55 13.46 2.36
CA TYR A 49 -8.45 13.73 0.93
C TYR A 49 -9.32 12.73 0.17
N ASP A 50 -9.81 13.16 -0.97
CA ASP A 50 -10.64 12.33 -1.85
C ASP A 50 -9.75 11.33 -2.61
N HIS A 51 -9.30 10.30 -1.90
CA HIS A 51 -8.50 9.23 -2.51
C HIS A 51 -9.40 8.27 -3.26
N PRO A 52 -8.94 7.76 -4.42
CA PRO A 52 -9.67 6.74 -5.14
C PRO A 52 -9.88 5.51 -4.23
N ALA A 53 -11.07 4.95 -4.34
CA ALA A 53 -11.39 3.71 -3.66
C ALA A 53 -10.67 2.54 -4.33
N TRP A 54 -10.39 1.50 -3.56
CA TRP A 54 -9.80 0.27 -4.06
C TRP A 54 -10.90 -0.66 -4.59
N THR A 55 -10.74 -1.13 -5.82
CA THR A 55 -11.54 -2.22 -6.39
C THR A 55 -10.83 -3.56 -6.20
N GLU A 56 -11.52 -4.68 -6.39
CA GLU A 56 -10.90 -6.00 -6.35
C GLU A 56 -9.78 -6.13 -7.40
N GLU A 57 -10.01 -5.65 -8.61
CA GLU A 57 -9.03 -5.66 -9.70
C GLU A 57 -7.76 -4.88 -9.31
N MET A 58 -7.91 -3.71 -8.69
CA MET A 58 -6.79 -2.91 -8.23
C MET A 58 -6.01 -3.61 -7.11
N LEU A 59 -6.69 -4.28 -6.18
CA LEU A 59 -6.05 -5.04 -5.09
C LEU A 59 -5.24 -6.21 -5.66
N ARG A 60 -5.80 -6.98 -6.60
CA ARG A 60 -5.10 -8.08 -7.29
C ARG A 60 -3.92 -7.57 -8.11
N SER A 61 -4.11 -6.50 -8.88
CA SER A 61 -3.05 -5.87 -9.67
C SER A 61 -1.91 -5.36 -8.79
N TRP A 62 -2.24 -4.78 -7.63
CA TRP A 62 -1.24 -4.32 -6.68
C TRP A 62 -0.39 -5.48 -6.14
N VAL A 63 -0.99 -6.58 -5.70
CA VAL A 63 -0.24 -7.77 -5.27
C VAL A 63 0.66 -8.28 -6.39
N ASN A 64 0.14 -8.38 -7.62
CA ASN A 64 0.91 -8.85 -8.78
C ASN A 64 2.07 -7.93 -9.16
N SER A 65 2.02 -6.65 -8.79
CA SER A 65 3.11 -5.69 -9.01
C SER A 65 4.23 -5.75 -7.97
N LEU A 66 4.08 -6.54 -6.92
CA LEU A 66 5.10 -6.73 -5.90
C LEU A 66 6.14 -7.76 -6.38
N HIS A 67 7.42 -7.48 -6.14
CA HIS A 67 8.49 -8.25 -6.74
C HIS A 67 9.40 -8.95 -5.74
N THR A 68 9.25 -8.67 -4.45
CA THR A 68 10.10 -9.24 -3.42
C THR A 68 9.31 -10.04 -2.39
N VAL A 69 9.93 -11.08 -1.83
CA VAL A 69 9.33 -11.91 -0.79
C VAL A 69 8.97 -11.07 0.44
N GLU A 70 9.82 -10.11 0.79
CA GLU A 70 9.61 -9.23 1.95
C GLU A 70 8.39 -8.34 1.79
N GLU A 71 8.10 -7.86 0.58
CA GLU A 71 6.89 -7.08 0.28
C GLU A 71 5.64 -7.92 0.50
N LEU A 72 5.63 -9.12 -0.06
CA LEU A 72 4.52 -10.06 0.06
C LEU A 72 4.34 -10.55 1.50
N ASP A 73 5.44 -10.79 2.24
CA ASP A 73 5.42 -11.16 3.64
C ASP A 73 4.79 -10.07 4.52
N VAL A 74 5.06 -8.78 4.23
CA VAL A 74 4.38 -7.67 4.91
C VAL A 74 2.87 -7.72 4.66
N VAL A 75 2.46 -7.88 3.40
CA VAL A 75 1.04 -7.95 3.02
C VAL A 75 0.37 -9.13 3.72
N TRP A 76 0.98 -10.31 3.63
CA TRP A 76 0.45 -11.50 4.29
C TRP A 76 0.31 -11.30 5.80
N ARG A 77 1.35 -10.79 6.47
CA ARG A 77 1.36 -10.63 7.93
C ARG A 77 0.28 -9.68 8.43
N VAL A 78 -0.01 -8.61 7.66
CA VAL A 78 -1.10 -7.69 7.99
C VAL A 78 -2.47 -8.33 7.74
N CYS A 79 -2.61 -9.10 6.66
CA CYS A 79 -3.87 -9.75 6.29
C CYS A 79 -4.21 -10.97 7.13
N ALA A 80 -3.22 -11.62 7.77
CA ALA A 80 -3.44 -12.77 8.65
C ALA A 80 -4.24 -12.42 9.92
N GLU A 81 -4.21 -11.16 10.35
CA GLU A 81 -4.95 -10.67 11.53
C GLU A 81 -5.75 -9.41 11.15
N PRO A 82 -6.82 -9.55 10.32
CA PRO A 82 -7.57 -8.39 9.83
C PRO A 82 -8.44 -7.76 10.91
N GLY A 83 -8.64 -6.46 10.77
CA GLY A 83 -9.47 -5.66 11.69
C GLY A 83 -8.72 -5.15 12.91
N PRO A 84 -9.43 -4.38 13.77
CA PRO A 84 -8.84 -3.85 15.00
C PRO A 84 -8.47 -4.97 16.00
N PRO A 85 -7.39 -4.80 16.79
CA PRO A 85 -6.54 -3.60 16.91
C PRO A 85 -5.46 -3.46 15.83
N GLY A 86 -5.34 -4.41 14.90
CA GLY A 86 -4.30 -4.45 13.89
C GLY A 86 -2.96 -4.99 14.39
N VAL A 87 -2.03 -5.19 13.47
CA VAL A 87 -0.71 -5.77 13.74
C VAL A 87 0.29 -4.67 14.05
N ARG A 88 1.04 -4.80 15.16
CA ARG A 88 2.09 -3.85 15.51
C ARG A 88 3.21 -3.86 14.49
N GLY A 89 3.73 -2.68 14.14
CA GLY A 89 4.84 -2.54 13.21
C GLY A 89 6.09 -3.32 13.63
N GLN A 90 6.36 -3.42 14.92
CA GLN A 90 7.45 -4.22 15.47
C GLN A 90 7.29 -5.71 15.12
N VAL A 91 6.08 -6.26 15.30
CA VAL A 91 5.77 -7.67 14.99
C VAL A 91 5.94 -7.97 13.51
N ILE A 92 5.52 -7.03 12.65
CA ILE A 92 5.69 -7.16 11.19
C ILE A 92 7.19 -7.11 10.84
N ALA A 93 7.93 -6.17 11.43
CA ALA A 93 9.35 -5.97 11.17
C ALA A 93 10.17 -7.22 11.53
N GLU A 94 9.94 -7.80 12.70
CA GLU A 94 10.61 -9.00 13.18
C GLU A 94 10.20 -10.25 12.38
N TYR A 95 8.97 -10.29 11.88
CA TYR A 95 8.52 -11.37 11.00
C TYR A 95 9.24 -11.32 9.64
N VAL A 96 9.36 -10.13 9.03
CA VAL A 96 9.93 -9.97 7.69
C VAL A 96 11.45 -10.02 7.70
N SER A 97 12.08 -9.54 8.78
CA SER A 97 13.54 -9.49 8.94
C SER A 97 13.95 -10.07 10.30
N PRO A 98 13.84 -11.40 10.50
CA PRO A 98 14.07 -12.03 11.79
C PRO A 98 15.53 -11.94 12.28
N GLU A 99 16.46 -11.67 11.38
CA GLU A 99 17.86 -11.39 11.70
C GLU A 99 18.06 -10.00 12.33
N LEU A 100 17.07 -9.12 12.21
CA LEU A 100 17.11 -7.77 12.74
C LEU A 100 16.14 -7.63 13.93
N THR A 101 16.52 -6.86 14.92
CA THR A 101 15.66 -6.56 16.07
C THR A 101 15.60 -5.06 16.34
N GLY A 102 14.53 -4.60 16.96
CA GLY A 102 14.38 -3.22 17.39
C GLY A 102 14.39 -2.21 16.24
N LYS A 103 15.19 -1.14 16.40
CA LYS A 103 15.24 -0.02 15.46
C LYS A 103 15.71 -0.42 14.03
N PRO A 104 16.72 -1.28 13.84
CA PRO A 104 17.10 -1.77 12.50
C PRO A 104 15.96 -2.47 11.77
N ALA A 105 15.22 -3.34 12.43
CA ALA A 105 14.06 -4.03 11.83
C ALA A 105 12.96 -3.03 11.41
N LEU A 106 12.65 -2.05 12.24
CA LEU A 106 11.69 -1.00 11.91
C LEU A 106 12.15 -0.12 10.73
N THR A 107 13.46 0.13 10.60
CA THR A 107 14.02 0.86 9.47
C THR A 107 13.85 0.05 8.17
N ALA A 108 14.15 -1.24 8.20
CA ALA A 108 13.93 -2.15 7.07
C ALA A 108 12.44 -2.18 6.66
N LEU A 109 11.53 -2.32 7.62
CA LEU A 109 10.09 -2.24 7.37
C LEU A 109 9.67 -0.89 6.74
N GLY A 110 10.30 0.21 7.15
CA GLY A 110 10.07 1.53 6.56
C GLY A 110 10.44 1.58 5.07
N LEU A 111 11.54 0.96 4.68
CA LEU A 111 11.94 0.86 3.27
C LEU A 111 10.98 -0.01 2.46
N ILE A 112 10.58 -1.16 2.99
CA ILE A 112 9.58 -2.02 2.36
C ILE A 112 8.25 -1.27 2.19
N SER A 113 7.79 -0.57 3.23
CA SER A 113 6.56 0.21 3.18
C SER A 113 6.59 1.32 2.11
N ARG A 114 7.75 1.92 1.86
CA ARG A 114 7.91 2.89 0.75
C ARG A 114 7.72 2.22 -0.61
N ARG A 115 8.27 1.02 -0.81
CA ARG A 115 8.08 0.26 -2.06
C ARG A 115 6.63 -0.15 -2.27
N LEU A 116 5.97 -0.66 -1.22
CA LEU A 116 4.54 -0.98 -1.25
C LEU A 116 3.68 0.24 -1.62
N ASN A 117 4.00 1.40 -1.04
CA ASN A 117 3.30 2.64 -1.35
C ASN A 117 3.60 3.15 -2.76
N TRP A 118 4.81 2.92 -3.26
CA TRP A 118 5.17 3.25 -4.64
C TRP A 118 4.39 2.39 -5.64
N ALA A 119 4.30 1.07 -5.42
CA ALA A 119 3.49 0.16 -6.22
C ALA A 119 2.00 0.57 -6.25
N ALA A 120 1.46 1.03 -5.10
CA ALA A 120 0.11 1.57 -5.05
C ALA A 120 -0.08 2.84 -5.88
N ARG A 121 0.93 3.73 -5.91
CA ARG A 121 0.87 4.95 -6.73
C ARG A 121 0.87 4.69 -8.22
N GLU A 122 1.51 3.61 -8.67
CA GLU A 122 1.49 3.21 -10.08
C GLU A 122 0.09 2.79 -10.54
N LEU A 123 -0.74 2.34 -9.62
CA LEU A 123 -2.16 2.03 -9.85
C LEU A 123 -3.10 3.24 -9.66
N TRP A 124 -2.54 4.46 -9.61
CA TRP A 124 -3.30 5.71 -9.40
C TRP A 124 -3.97 5.82 -8.03
N THR A 125 -3.48 5.09 -7.03
CA THR A 125 -3.94 5.19 -5.66
C THR A 125 -2.95 6.00 -4.81
N TRP A 126 -3.47 6.68 -3.78
CA TRP A 126 -2.65 7.45 -2.86
C TRP A 126 -2.54 6.71 -1.52
N GLY A 127 -1.85 5.60 -1.54
CA GLY A 127 -1.59 4.85 -0.33
C GLY A 127 -1.92 3.37 -0.47
N MET A 128 -1.39 2.62 0.46
CA MET A 128 -1.61 1.18 0.55
C MET A 128 -3.05 0.88 0.98
N PRO A 129 -3.56 -0.32 0.69
CA PRO A 129 -4.88 -0.76 1.17
C PRO A 129 -4.88 -1.11 2.68
N PHE A 130 -4.06 -0.43 3.46
CA PHE A 130 -3.92 -0.58 4.91
C PHE A 130 -4.09 0.76 5.61
N VAL A 131 -4.73 0.74 6.76
CA VAL A 131 -4.75 1.89 7.67
C VAL A 131 -3.53 1.81 8.58
N ILE A 132 -2.73 2.87 8.60
CA ILE A 132 -1.59 2.99 9.50
C ILE A 132 -1.99 3.94 10.64
N ASP A 133 -2.05 3.40 11.85
CA ASP A 133 -2.20 4.21 13.06
C ASP A 133 -0.80 4.55 13.58
N GLU A 134 -0.38 5.79 13.35
CA GLU A 134 0.95 6.25 13.74
C GLU A 134 1.12 6.35 15.26
N VAL A 135 0.04 6.62 16.00
CA VAL A 135 0.06 6.71 17.46
C VAL A 135 0.24 5.34 18.08
N LYS A 136 -0.57 4.38 17.67
CA LYS A 136 -0.51 2.98 18.13
C LYS A 136 0.59 2.18 17.43
N ARG A 137 1.13 2.71 16.34
CA ARG A 137 2.11 2.03 15.47
C ARG A 137 1.61 0.68 14.97
N THR A 138 0.32 0.61 14.63
CA THR A 138 -0.32 -0.59 14.09
C THR A 138 -0.70 -0.41 12.63
N ARG A 139 -0.82 -1.53 11.93
CA ARG A 139 -1.39 -1.62 10.59
C ARG A 139 -2.63 -2.47 10.63
N THR A 140 -3.70 -1.95 10.07
CA THR A 140 -5.01 -2.59 10.06
C THR A 140 -5.50 -2.69 8.63
N VAL A 141 -6.06 -3.82 8.27
CA VAL A 141 -6.72 -4.03 6.98
C VAL A 141 -8.18 -4.42 7.23
N ASP A 142 -9.07 -3.97 6.36
CA ASP A 142 -10.46 -4.43 6.38
C ASP A 142 -10.54 -5.93 6.05
N ARG A 143 -11.51 -6.63 6.62
CA ARG A 143 -11.66 -8.09 6.43
C ARG A 143 -11.94 -8.46 4.98
N SER A 144 -12.76 -7.68 4.28
CA SER A 144 -13.08 -7.91 2.88
C SER A 144 -11.85 -7.72 1.99
N VAL A 145 -11.07 -6.67 2.27
CA VAL A 145 -9.79 -6.41 1.58
C VAL A 145 -8.78 -7.51 1.87
N ALA A 146 -8.65 -7.93 3.13
CA ALA A 146 -7.73 -9.00 3.52
C ALA A 146 -8.02 -10.32 2.79
N ALA A 147 -9.29 -10.68 2.63
CA ALA A 147 -9.68 -11.88 1.89
C ALA A 147 -9.19 -11.85 0.45
N ILE A 148 -9.41 -10.73 -0.26
CA ILE A 148 -8.98 -10.57 -1.65
C ILE A 148 -7.44 -10.58 -1.75
N LEU A 149 -6.75 -9.89 -0.84
CA LEU A 149 -5.28 -9.85 -0.85
C LEU A 149 -4.67 -11.23 -0.57
N LEU A 150 -5.23 -12.01 0.36
CA LEU A 150 -4.77 -13.37 0.66
C LEU A 150 -4.99 -14.31 -0.53
N ASP A 151 -6.11 -14.18 -1.21
CA ASP A 151 -6.41 -14.93 -2.41
C ASP A 151 -5.42 -14.61 -3.55
N ALA A 152 -5.20 -13.32 -3.81
CA ALA A 152 -4.21 -12.87 -4.79
C ALA A 152 -2.77 -13.29 -4.43
N LEU A 153 -2.40 -13.29 -3.15
CA LEU A 153 -1.12 -13.79 -2.68
C LEU A 153 -0.95 -15.28 -2.96
N ALA A 154 -2.02 -16.09 -2.78
CA ALA A 154 -1.96 -17.53 -3.02
C ALA A 154 -1.71 -17.86 -4.50
N GLU A 155 -2.13 -16.99 -5.42
CA GLU A 155 -1.89 -17.10 -6.87
C GLU A 155 -0.52 -16.54 -7.30
N HIS A 156 0.18 -15.82 -6.41
CA HIS A 156 1.42 -15.13 -6.77
C HIS A 156 2.59 -16.10 -6.96
N PRO A 157 3.45 -15.93 -8.01
CA PRO A 157 4.57 -16.85 -8.31
C PRO A 157 5.57 -17.04 -7.16
N LEU A 158 5.72 -16.04 -6.29
CA LEU A 158 6.59 -16.10 -5.12
C LEU A 158 5.91 -16.68 -3.87
N TRP A 159 4.62 -17.03 -3.94
CA TRP A 159 3.88 -17.60 -2.81
C TRP A 159 4.59 -18.74 -2.09
N PRO A 160 5.18 -19.76 -2.78
CA PRO A 160 5.87 -20.86 -2.12
C PRO A 160 7.13 -20.44 -1.35
N ARG A 161 7.60 -19.21 -1.54
CA ARG A 161 8.80 -18.66 -0.88
C ARG A 161 8.47 -17.84 0.36
N LEU A 162 7.19 -17.56 0.62
CA LEU A 162 6.77 -16.77 1.77
C LEU A 162 7.01 -17.54 3.08
N ARG A 163 7.32 -16.82 4.13
CA ARG A 163 7.70 -17.39 5.44
C ARG A 163 6.60 -18.17 6.13
N HIS A 164 5.33 -17.87 5.84
CA HIS A 164 4.17 -18.51 6.48
C HIS A 164 4.02 -20.00 6.15
N HIS A 165 4.65 -20.52 5.09
CA HIS A 165 4.66 -21.97 4.82
C HIS A 165 5.33 -22.80 5.92
N SER A 166 6.02 -22.15 6.86
CA SER A 166 6.63 -22.82 7.99
C SER A 166 5.68 -23.09 9.16
N SER A 167 4.49 -22.48 9.21
CA SER A 167 3.43 -22.77 10.20
C SER A 167 2.13 -22.07 9.79
N PRO A 168 1.04 -22.78 9.50
CA PRO A 168 -0.26 -22.12 9.30
C PRO A 168 -0.67 -21.43 10.60
N PRO A 169 -1.24 -20.21 10.54
CA PRO A 169 -1.86 -19.62 11.70
C PRO A 169 -2.98 -20.54 12.15
N ALA A 170 -2.96 -20.94 13.41
CA ALA A 170 -4.12 -21.59 14.03
C ALA A 170 -5.26 -20.58 13.97
N LEU A 171 -6.18 -20.77 13.03
CA LEU A 171 -7.44 -20.06 13.03
C LEU A 171 -8.14 -20.47 14.32
N GLY A 172 -8.08 -19.58 15.31
CA GLY A 172 -8.76 -19.76 16.59
C GLY A 172 -10.26 -19.97 16.33
N SER A 173 -10.73 -21.10 16.74
CA SER A 173 -12.13 -21.49 16.86
C SER A 173 -12.90 -20.53 17.77
#